data_6da94dacb1ff040bbee7d17a1ef5616a
#
_entry.id   6da94dacb1ff040bbee7d17a1ef5616a
#
_cell.length_a   1.000
_cell.length_b   1.000
_cell.length_c   1.000
_cell.angle_alpha   90.00
_cell.angle_beta   90.00
_cell.angle_gamma   90.00
#
_symmetry.space_group_name_H-M   'P 1'
#
loop_
_entity.id
_entity.type
_entity.pdbx_description
1 polymer ?
#
loop_
_entity_poly.entity_id
_entity_poly.type
_entity_poly.pdbx_seq_one_letter_code
_entity_poly.pdbx_strand_id
1 'polypeptide(L)'
;KTKTTFGLKHQDGPELYEKANLPKGINNFLEGVMSETLFITSCGAVSGASLKILQKIHGKTKIRVLYIIPQKDDLVGEKLLQNNLLFNVFQEYARSNLLDRVFLVDNSKLSDIIGPVPLMKFWDSMNNLVATTYHMINVFQNTQAIMTTQTKRINTARVSTFGLLNSEKNEEKMFFGLDIPREKCYYYG
;
A
#
# COMPACT_ATOMS: atom_id res chain seq x y z
N LYS A 1 -20.37 -5.05 4.05
CA LYS A 1 -18.94 -5.45 3.87
C LYS A 1 -18.69 -6.72 4.66
N THR A 2 -18.30 -7.79 3.99
CA THR A 2 -17.99 -9.08 4.64
C THR A 2 -16.51 -9.07 5.02
N LYS A 3 -16.22 -9.31 6.31
CA LYS A 3 -14.85 -9.50 6.80
C LYS A 3 -14.57 -11.00 6.88
N THR A 4 -13.56 -11.47 6.16
CA THR A 4 -13.08 -12.86 6.24
C THR A 4 -11.66 -12.83 6.79
N THR A 5 -11.37 -13.69 7.76
CA THR A 5 -10.06 -13.78 8.40
C THR A 5 -9.48 -15.17 8.19
N PHE A 6 -8.23 -15.25 7.77
CA PHE A 6 -7.50 -16.49 7.59
C PHE A 6 -6.23 -16.45 8.43
N GLY A 7 -5.95 -17.54 9.15
CA GLY A 7 -4.69 -17.73 9.86
C GLY A 7 -3.67 -18.46 8.98
N LEU A 8 -2.45 -17.97 8.97
CA LEU A 8 -1.28 -18.71 8.48
C LEU A 8 -0.62 -19.42 9.67
N LYS A 9 -0.13 -20.65 9.45
CA LYS A 9 0.68 -21.34 10.46
C LYS A 9 1.94 -20.51 10.71
N HIS A 10 2.27 -20.29 11.99
CA HIS A 10 3.47 -19.53 12.37
C HIS A 10 4.72 -20.16 11.73
N GLN A 11 5.61 -19.31 11.23
CA GLN A 11 6.92 -19.65 10.67
C GLN A 11 7.96 -18.70 11.25
N ASP A 12 9.19 -19.18 11.38
CA ASP A 12 10.26 -18.43 12.05
C ASP A 12 10.90 -17.35 11.16
N GLY A 13 10.57 -17.28 9.87
CA GLY A 13 11.10 -16.26 8.96
C GLY A 13 10.32 -16.12 7.66
N PRO A 14 10.55 -15.02 6.91
CA PRO A 14 9.81 -14.73 5.68
C PRO A 14 10.04 -15.77 4.58
N GLU A 15 11.22 -16.37 4.49
CA GLU A 15 11.54 -17.43 3.52
C GLU A 15 10.70 -18.69 3.73
N LEU A 16 10.41 -19.02 4.99
CA LEU A 16 9.57 -20.17 5.33
C LEU A 16 8.11 -19.88 5.00
N TYR A 17 7.64 -18.65 5.18
CA TYR A 17 6.32 -18.24 4.71
C TYR A 17 6.19 -18.28 3.20
N GLU A 18 7.24 -17.93 2.45
CA GLU A 18 7.28 -18.01 1.00
C GLU A 18 7.15 -19.47 0.53
N LYS A 19 7.81 -20.41 1.20
CA LYS A 19 7.76 -21.85 0.87
C LYS A 19 6.48 -22.52 1.35
N ALA A 20 5.86 -22.02 2.42
CA ALA A 20 4.68 -22.64 3.03
C ALA A 20 3.49 -22.70 2.07
N ASN A 21 2.72 -23.77 2.16
CA ASN A 21 1.47 -23.89 1.43
C ASN A 21 0.40 -22.98 2.06
N LEU A 22 -0.30 -22.23 1.22
CA LEU A 22 -1.45 -21.47 1.67
C LEU A 22 -2.59 -22.42 2.09
N PRO A 23 -3.27 -22.15 3.21
CA PRO A 23 -4.44 -22.90 3.63
C PRO A 23 -5.50 -22.98 2.54
N LYS A 24 -6.24 -24.09 2.47
CA LYS A 24 -7.31 -24.29 1.48
C LYS A 24 -8.31 -23.14 1.45
N GLY A 25 -8.69 -22.61 2.64
CA GLY A 25 -9.62 -21.48 2.74
C GLY A 25 -9.10 -20.20 2.05
N ILE A 26 -7.80 -19.91 2.16
CA ILE A 26 -7.19 -18.78 1.43
C ILE A 26 -7.19 -19.04 -0.07
N ASN A 27 -6.82 -20.23 -0.52
CA ASN A 27 -6.82 -20.58 -1.94
C ASN A 27 -8.21 -20.41 -2.55
N ASN A 28 -9.24 -20.96 -1.94
CA ASN A 28 -10.63 -20.84 -2.41
C ASN A 28 -11.09 -19.37 -2.44
N PHE A 29 -10.72 -18.58 -1.43
CA PHE A 29 -11.02 -17.15 -1.39
C PHE A 29 -10.35 -16.39 -2.56
N LEU A 30 -9.06 -16.64 -2.79
CA LEU A 30 -8.29 -16.00 -3.87
C LEU A 30 -8.76 -16.43 -5.27
N GLU A 31 -9.29 -17.64 -5.41
CA GLU A 31 -9.89 -18.12 -6.65
C GLU A 31 -11.16 -17.35 -7.02
N GLY A 32 -11.91 -16.91 -6.01
CA GLY A 32 -13.14 -16.12 -6.20
C GLY A 32 -12.92 -14.61 -6.41
N VAL A 33 -11.69 -14.11 -6.39
CA VAL A 33 -11.40 -12.69 -6.58
C VAL A 33 -11.53 -12.32 -8.06
N MET A 34 -12.51 -11.47 -8.37
CA MET A 34 -12.83 -11.03 -9.75
C MET A 34 -12.80 -9.51 -9.93
N SER A 35 -12.76 -8.74 -8.84
CA SER A 35 -12.80 -7.27 -8.87
C SER A 35 -11.43 -6.66 -8.60
N GLU A 36 -11.26 -5.36 -8.87
CA GLU A 36 -10.03 -4.63 -8.50
C GLU A 36 -9.66 -4.90 -7.04
N THR A 37 -8.39 -5.22 -6.82
CA THR A 37 -7.88 -5.63 -5.52
C THR A 37 -6.84 -4.64 -5.02
N LEU A 38 -7.02 -4.14 -3.80
CA LEU A 38 -5.98 -3.46 -3.03
C LEU A 38 -5.33 -4.47 -2.09
N PHE A 39 -4.08 -4.78 -2.34
CA PHE A 39 -3.26 -5.62 -1.47
C PHE A 39 -2.42 -4.75 -0.56
N ILE A 40 -2.65 -4.83 0.75
CA ILE A 40 -1.93 -4.04 1.75
C ILE A 40 -0.92 -4.94 2.44
N THR A 41 0.35 -4.55 2.45
CA THR A 41 1.43 -5.32 3.07
C THR A 41 2.55 -4.42 3.61
N SER A 42 3.40 -5.01 4.43
CA SER A 42 4.62 -4.42 4.96
C SER A 42 5.72 -5.49 4.95
N CYS A 43 6.88 -5.25 5.55
CA CYS A 43 8.04 -6.15 5.53
C CYS A 43 8.16 -7.06 6.77
N GLY A 44 7.06 -7.39 7.46
CA GLY A 44 7.10 -8.38 8.54
C GLY A 44 7.32 -9.81 8.02
N ALA A 45 7.63 -10.78 8.88
CA ALA A 45 7.88 -12.17 8.49
C ALA A 45 6.77 -12.76 7.60
N VAL A 46 5.50 -12.51 7.94
CA VAL A 46 4.32 -12.96 7.16
C VAL A 46 4.34 -12.43 5.73
N SER A 47 5.03 -11.31 5.48
CA SER A 47 5.14 -10.73 4.13
C SER A 47 5.83 -11.65 3.11
N GLY A 48 6.58 -12.65 3.57
CA GLY A 48 7.10 -13.71 2.70
C GLY A 48 6.01 -14.43 1.91
N ALA A 49 4.78 -14.52 2.43
CA ALA A 49 3.64 -15.07 1.70
C ALA A 49 3.05 -14.13 0.63
N SER A 50 3.43 -12.85 0.61
CA SER A 50 2.83 -11.82 -0.26
C SER A 50 2.94 -12.16 -1.74
N LEU A 51 4.12 -12.57 -2.19
CA LEU A 51 4.36 -12.89 -3.60
C LEU A 51 3.51 -14.08 -4.05
N LYS A 52 3.39 -15.09 -3.21
CA LYS A 52 2.55 -16.27 -3.49
C LYS A 52 1.06 -15.91 -3.59
N ILE A 53 0.59 -15.01 -2.73
CA ILE A 53 -0.80 -14.51 -2.77
C ILE A 53 -1.03 -13.70 -4.05
N LEU A 54 -0.13 -12.77 -4.38
CA LEU A 54 -0.22 -11.96 -5.60
C LEU A 54 -0.19 -12.82 -6.86
N GLN A 55 0.64 -13.85 -6.89
CA GLN A 55 0.72 -14.79 -8.00
C GLN A 55 -0.60 -15.55 -8.23
N LYS A 56 -1.35 -15.86 -7.17
CA LYS A 56 -2.65 -16.55 -7.25
C LYS A 56 -3.76 -15.69 -7.87
N ILE A 57 -3.69 -14.37 -7.69
CA ILE A 57 -4.69 -13.42 -8.23
C ILE A 57 -4.21 -12.71 -9.50
N HIS A 58 -2.94 -12.90 -9.88
CA HIS A 58 -2.39 -12.36 -11.12
C HIS A 58 -3.18 -12.85 -12.35
N GLY A 59 -3.44 -11.94 -13.28
CA GLY A 59 -4.21 -12.22 -14.49
C GLY A 59 -5.74 -12.30 -14.31
N LYS A 60 -6.24 -12.33 -13.06
CA LYS A 60 -7.67 -12.37 -12.75
C LYS A 60 -8.26 -10.98 -12.49
N THR A 61 -7.47 -10.09 -11.94
CA THR A 61 -7.91 -8.77 -11.51
C THR A 61 -6.79 -7.73 -11.63
N LYS A 62 -7.17 -6.46 -11.64
CA LYS A 62 -6.20 -5.37 -11.47
C LYS A 62 -5.75 -5.32 -10.01
N ILE A 63 -4.45 -5.45 -9.82
CA ILE A 63 -3.84 -5.48 -8.50
C ILE A 63 -3.17 -4.15 -8.24
N ARG A 64 -3.59 -3.47 -7.15
CA ARG A 64 -2.89 -2.33 -6.57
C ARG A 64 -2.26 -2.77 -5.25
N VAL A 65 -1.03 -2.39 -5.03
CA VAL A 65 -0.32 -2.69 -3.78
C VAL A 65 -0.19 -1.39 -2.99
N LEU A 66 -0.54 -1.43 -1.71
CA LEU A 66 -0.20 -0.41 -0.73
C LEU A 66 0.89 -0.98 0.16
N TYR A 67 2.12 -0.52 -0.06
CA TYR A 67 3.28 -0.97 0.68
C TYR A 67 3.61 0.01 1.79
N ILE A 68 3.49 -0.46 3.04
CA ILE A 68 3.74 0.34 4.24
C ILE A 68 5.13 -0.01 4.77
N ILE A 69 6.04 0.95 4.68
CA ILE A 69 7.41 0.84 5.19
C ILE A 69 7.38 1.14 6.68
N PRO A 70 7.92 0.25 7.54
CA PRO A 70 8.01 0.51 8.98
C PRO A 70 8.82 1.75 9.31
N GLN A 71 8.78 2.17 10.58
CA GLN A 71 9.64 3.22 11.07
C GLN A 71 11.11 2.84 10.90
N LYS A 72 11.97 3.83 10.66
CA LYS A 72 13.39 3.64 10.38
C LYS A 72 14.09 2.83 11.46
N ASP A 73 13.75 3.09 12.71
CA ASP A 73 14.35 2.42 13.88
C ASP A 73 13.95 0.92 13.97
N ASP A 74 12.84 0.56 13.35
CA ASP A 74 12.37 -0.84 13.25
C ASP A 74 13.01 -1.62 12.10
N LEU A 75 13.69 -0.94 11.17
CA LEU A 75 14.30 -1.54 9.98
C LEU A 75 15.73 -1.99 10.27
N VAL A 76 15.87 -3.07 11.02
CA VAL A 76 17.17 -3.66 11.36
C VAL A 76 17.22 -5.14 10.97
N GLY A 77 18.43 -5.65 10.73
CA GLY A 77 18.68 -7.07 10.46
C GLY A 77 17.82 -7.64 9.32
N GLU A 78 17.18 -8.77 9.58
CA GLU A 78 16.34 -9.50 8.62
C GLU A 78 15.17 -8.65 8.09
N LYS A 79 14.58 -7.80 8.93
CA LYS A 79 13.47 -6.94 8.54
C LYS A 79 13.89 -5.90 7.50
N LEU A 80 15.11 -5.38 7.60
CA LEU A 80 15.69 -4.47 6.59
C LEU A 80 15.92 -5.20 5.25
N LEU A 81 16.47 -6.40 5.30
CA LEU A 81 16.67 -7.22 4.10
C LEU A 81 15.35 -7.54 3.41
N GLN A 82 14.35 -7.94 4.18
CA GLN A 82 13.00 -8.23 3.67
C GLN A 82 12.34 -6.98 3.07
N ASN A 83 12.52 -5.81 3.71
CA ASN A 83 12.03 -4.54 3.18
C ASN A 83 12.64 -4.24 1.81
N ASN A 84 13.95 -4.35 1.69
CA ASN A 84 14.67 -4.07 0.43
C ASN A 84 14.26 -5.04 -0.66
N LEU A 85 14.11 -6.32 -0.33
CA LEU A 85 13.67 -7.36 -1.27
C LEU A 85 12.26 -7.05 -1.80
N LEU A 86 11.29 -6.87 -0.92
CA LEU A 86 9.91 -6.59 -1.33
C LEU A 86 9.77 -5.29 -2.10
N PHE A 87 10.48 -4.24 -1.66
CA PHE A 87 10.48 -2.95 -2.35
C PHE A 87 10.97 -3.09 -3.80
N ASN A 88 12.08 -3.80 -4.01
CA ASN A 88 12.61 -4.05 -5.34
C ASN A 88 11.67 -4.91 -6.19
N VAL A 89 11.13 -5.99 -5.63
CA VAL A 89 10.20 -6.87 -6.35
C VAL A 89 8.93 -6.11 -6.75
N PHE A 90 8.36 -5.31 -5.87
CA PHE A 90 7.15 -4.53 -6.20
C PHE A 90 7.42 -3.48 -7.27
N GLN A 91 8.61 -2.86 -7.28
CA GLN A 91 9.01 -1.94 -8.34
C GLN A 91 9.11 -2.66 -9.71
N GLU A 92 9.76 -3.83 -9.74
CA GLU A 92 9.86 -4.62 -10.98
C GLU A 92 8.48 -5.12 -11.45
N TYR A 93 7.61 -5.53 -10.54
CA TYR A 93 6.24 -5.93 -10.87
C TYR A 93 5.40 -4.74 -11.38
N ALA A 94 5.62 -3.53 -10.86
CA ALA A 94 5.00 -2.34 -11.40
C ALA A 94 5.53 -2.01 -12.80
N ARG A 95 6.85 -2.08 -13.04
CA ARG A 95 7.47 -1.82 -14.35
C ARG A 95 7.03 -2.83 -15.41
N SER A 96 6.96 -4.10 -15.05
CA SER A 96 6.55 -5.20 -15.96
C SER A 96 5.04 -5.29 -16.18
N ASN A 97 4.25 -4.38 -15.60
CA ASN A 97 2.78 -4.37 -15.70
C ASN A 97 2.08 -5.58 -15.04
N LEU A 98 2.76 -6.28 -14.15
CA LEU A 98 2.14 -7.31 -13.31
C LEU A 98 1.23 -6.70 -12.23
N LEU A 99 1.57 -5.47 -11.80
CA LEU A 99 0.75 -4.66 -10.90
C LEU A 99 0.24 -3.42 -11.63
N ASP A 100 -1.01 -3.05 -11.40
CA ASP A 100 -1.57 -1.80 -11.90
C ASP A 100 -0.87 -0.60 -11.27
N ARG A 101 -0.62 -0.64 -9.95
CA ARG A 101 0.05 0.41 -9.21
C ARG A 101 0.61 -0.07 -7.87
N VAL A 102 1.72 0.54 -7.48
CA VAL A 102 2.27 0.42 -6.11
C VAL A 102 2.21 1.79 -5.45
N PHE A 103 1.55 1.87 -4.31
CA PHE A 103 1.56 3.03 -3.44
C PHE A 103 2.54 2.81 -2.31
N LEU A 104 3.40 3.78 -2.07
CA LEU A 104 4.42 3.77 -1.02
C LEU A 104 3.99 4.69 0.12
N VAL A 105 4.06 4.18 1.34
CA VAL A 105 3.77 4.90 2.58
C VAL A 105 4.87 4.59 3.58
N ASP A 106 5.43 5.61 4.23
CA ASP A 106 6.48 5.52 5.24
C ASP A 106 5.92 5.91 6.60
N ASN A 107 5.96 4.97 7.53
CA ASN A 107 5.48 5.19 8.90
C ASN A 107 6.26 6.29 9.63
N SER A 108 7.53 6.53 9.29
CA SER A 108 8.29 7.65 9.84
C SER A 108 7.67 8.98 9.41
N LYS A 109 7.33 9.13 8.11
CA LYS A 109 6.66 10.32 7.60
C LYS A 109 5.26 10.51 8.17
N LEU A 110 4.50 9.42 8.32
CA LEU A 110 3.19 9.48 8.97
C LEU A 110 3.28 9.95 10.42
N SER A 111 4.27 9.44 11.16
CA SER A 111 4.52 9.86 12.55
C SER A 111 4.78 11.36 12.65
N ASP A 112 5.61 11.91 11.74
CA ASP A 112 5.90 13.34 11.66
C ASP A 112 4.62 14.17 11.37
N ILE A 113 3.74 13.64 10.51
CA ILE A 113 2.50 14.33 10.12
C ILE A 113 1.48 14.35 11.25
N ILE A 114 1.32 13.22 11.94
CA ILE A 114 0.36 13.08 13.05
C ILE A 114 0.82 13.90 14.27
N GLY A 115 2.13 13.98 14.50
CA GLY A 115 2.69 14.62 15.69
C GLY A 115 2.42 13.83 16.96
N PRO A 116 2.51 14.47 18.13
CA PRO A 116 2.37 13.81 19.42
C PRO A 116 0.91 13.36 19.67
N VAL A 117 0.71 12.05 19.79
CA VAL A 117 -0.57 11.42 20.15
C VAL A 117 -0.35 10.43 21.30
N PRO A 118 -1.38 10.14 22.12
CA PRO A 118 -1.28 9.10 23.14
C PRO A 118 -0.84 7.75 22.53
N LEU A 119 0.09 7.05 23.18
CA LEU A 119 0.65 5.79 22.70
C LEU A 119 -0.42 4.77 22.30
N MET A 120 -1.48 4.66 23.11
CA MET A 120 -2.61 3.74 22.86
C MET A 120 -3.40 4.03 21.59
N LYS A 121 -3.30 5.25 21.06
CA LYS A 121 -4.02 5.70 19.85
C LYS A 121 -3.08 5.86 18.64
N PHE A 122 -1.79 5.67 18.84
CA PHE A 122 -0.78 5.95 17.83
C PHE A 122 -1.03 5.16 16.52
N TRP A 123 -1.13 3.85 16.62
CA TRP A 123 -1.36 2.98 15.46
C TRP A 123 -2.73 3.19 14.82
N ASP A 124 -3.75 3.43 15.63
CA ASP A 124 -5.10 3.73 15.12
C ASP A 124 -5.11 5.03 14.34
N SER A 125 -4.40 6.06 14.84
CA SER A 125 -4.28 7.35 14.16
C SER A 125 -3.55 7.23 12.82
N MET A 126 -2.42 6.49 12.78
CA MET A 126 -1.67 6.24 11.55
C MET A 126 -2.51 5.48 10.53
N ASN A 127 -3.12 4.37 10.94
CA ASN A 127 -3.93 3.55 10.07
C ASN A 127 -5.15 4.32 9.53
N ASN A 128 -5.79 5.11 10.39
CA ASN A 128 -6.93 5.93 10.00
C ASN A 128 -6.53 7.02 9.00
N LEU A 129 -5.38 7.67 9.20
CA LEU A 129 -4.87 8.68 8.27
C LEU A 129 -4.65 8.08 6.88
N VAL A 130 -3.97 6.95 6.79
CA VAL A 130 -3.72 6.26 5.51
C VAL A 130 -5.02 5.81 4.87
N ALA A 131 -5.89 5.15 5.64
CA ALA A 131 -7.14 4.60 5.13
C ALA A 131 -8.09 5.68 4.62
N THR A 132 -8.23 6.78 5.37
CA THR A 132 -9.09 7.91 5.00
C THR A 132 -8.56 8.61 3.75
N THR A 133 -7.26 8.92 3.70
CA THR A 133 -6.66 9.59 2.55
C THR A 133 -6.77 8.72 1.29
N TYR A 134 -6.44 7.43 1.37
CA TYR A 134 -6.60 6.52 0.25
C TYR A 134 -8.06 6.39 -0.18
N HIS A 135 -8.99 6.31 0.76
CA HIS A 135 -10.41 6.25 0.47
C HIS A 135 -10.90 7.48 -0.27
N MET A 136 -10.51 8.68 0.15
CA MET A 136 -10.86 9.95 -0.52
C MET A 136 -10.33 9.97 -1.95
N ILE A 137 -9.07 9.60 -2.17
CA ILE A 137 -8.49 9.48 -3.52
C ILE A 137 -9.31 8.50 -4.38
N ASN A 138 -9.67 7.36 -3.82
CA ASN A 138 -10.45 6.35 -4.55
C ASN A 138 -11.88 6.85 -4.88
N VAL A 139 -12.51 7.59 -3.99
CA VAL A 139 -13.81 8.25 -4.23
C VAL A 139 -13.66 9.24 -5.39
N PHE A 140 -12.71 10.17 -5.32
CA PHE A 140 -12.50 11.18 -6.38
C PHE A 140 -12.16 10.55 -7.74
N GLN A 141 -11.43 9.44 -7.75
CA GLN A 141 -11.10 8.73 -8.99
C GLN A 141 -12.29 8.02 -9.63
N ASN A 142 -13.33 7.71 -8.88
CA ASN A 142 -14.48 6.93 -9.33
C ASN A 142 -15.80 7.72 -9.34
N THR A 143 -15.79 9.00 -8.98
CA THR A 143 -16.94 9.91 -9.08
C THR A 143 -16.73 10.89 -10.23
N GLN A 144 -17.83 11.36 -10.81
CA GLN A 144 -17.80 12.44 -11.79
C GLN A 144 -17.70 13.77 -11.03
N ALA A 145 -16.81 14.67 -11.50
CA ALA A 145 -16.74 16.02 -10.97
C ALA A 145 -18.00 16.80 -11.33
N ILE A 146 -18.52 17.56 -10.38
CA ILE A 146 -19.69 18.44 -10.58
C ILE A 146 -19.32 19.60 -11.50
N MET A 147 -18.07 20.07 -11.46
CA MET A 147 -17.53 21.09 -12.36
C MET A 147 -16.53 20.49 -13.34
N THR A 148 -16.56 20.99 -14.58
CA THR A 148 -15.88 20.42 -15.75
C THR A 148 -14.36 20.63 -15.82
N THR A 149 -13.70 21.11 -14.81
CA THR A 149 -12.24 21.21 -14.75
C THR A 149 -11.63 19.86 -14.40
N GLN A 150 -11.65 18.94 -15.36
CA GLN A 150 -11.03 17.65 -15.19
C GLN A 150 -9.63 17.65 -15.80
N THR A 151 -8.62 17.43 -14.97
CA THR A 151 -7.35 16.93 -15.46
C THR A 151 -7.47 15.45 -15.75
N LYS A 152 -6.94 15.02 -16.89
CA LYS A 152 -6.89 13.58 -17.22
C LYS A 152 -6.05 12.87 -16.16
N ARG A 153 -6.50 11.68 -15.74
CA ARG A 153 -5.73 10.80 -14.85
C ARG A 153 -4.35 10.53 -15.44
N ILE A 154 -3.34 10.55 -14.59
CA ILE A 154 -1.99 10.11 -14.95
C ILE A 154 -2.02 8.58 -15.04
N ASN A 155 -2.04 8.04 -16.25
CA ASN A 155 -2.15 6.60 -16.47
C ASN A 155 -0.82 5.85 -16.41
N THR A 156 0.31 6.58 -16.42
CA THR A 156 1.66 5.98 -16.56
C THR A 156 2.41 5.82 -15.25
N ALA A 157 2.02 6.51 -14.16
CA ALA A 157 2.69 6.41 -12.88
C ALA A 157 2.32 5.11 -12.17
N ARG A 158 3.19 4.10 -12.25
CA ARG A 158 2.97 2.79 -11.63
C ARG A 158 3.50 2.70 -10.21
N VAL A 159 4.48 3.52 -9.85
CA VAL A 159 4.96 3.70 -8.48
C VAL A 159 4.59 5.10 -8.04
N SER A 160 3.85 5.23 -6.97
CA SER A 160 3.24 6.47 -6.51
C SER A 160 3.29 6.56 -4.98
N THR A 161 3.07 7.75 -4.48
CA THR A 161 2.68 7.99 -3.10
C THR A 161 1.52 8.96 -3.09
N PHE A 162 0.97 9.22 -1.94
CA PHE A 162 -0.06 10.23 -1.73
C PHE A 162 0.18 10.96 -0.41
N GLY A 163 -0.61 11.98 -0.15
CA GLY A 163 -0.45 12.81 1.04
C GLY A 163 -1.57 13.82 1.17
N LEU A 164 -1.35 14.79 2.03
CA LEU A 164 -2.28 15.88 2.32
C LEU A 164 -1.70 17.19 1.79
N LEU A 165 -2.56 18.06 1.30
CA LEU A 165 -2.24 19.43 0.95
C LEU A 165 -3.01 20.38 1.88
N ASN A 166 -2.28 21.26 2.57
CA ASN A 166 -2.87 22.41 3.22
C ASN A 166 -2.89 23.56 2.20
N SER A 167 -4.06 23.86 1.66
CA SER A 167 -4.24 24.89 0.63
C SER A 167 -3.95 26.30 1.11
N GLU A 168 -4.18 26.60 2.39
CA GLU A 168 -3.92 27.93 2.97
C GLU A 168 -2.43 28.25 3.08
N LYS A 169 -1.64 27.23 3.46
CA LYS A 169 -0.18 27.35 3.66
C LYS A 169 0.62 26.89 2.44
N ASN A 170 -0.04 26.35 1.43
CA ASN A 170 0.59 25.65 0.30
C ASN A 170 1.65 24.62 0.73
N GLU A 171 1.35 23.90 1.83
CA GLU A 171 2.23 22.92 2.44
C GLU A 171 1.78 21.51 2.08
N GLU A 172 2.67 20.74 1.43
CA GLU A 172 2.44 19.35 1.08
C GLU A 172 3.05 18.43 2.14
N LYS A 173 2.24 17.51 2.67
CA LYS A 173 2.65 16.46 3.60
C LYS A 173 2.53 15.11 2.92
N MET A 174 3.61 14.69 2.25
CA MET A 174 3.64 13.43 1.52
C MET A 174 3.93 12.26 2.46
N PHE A 175 3.24 11.13 2.24
CA PHE A 175 3.39 9.92 3.06
C PHE A 175 4.63 9.10 2.71
N PHE A 176 5.31 9.44 1.63
CA PHE A 176 6.61 8.90 1.27
C PHE A 176 7.44 9.98 0.55
N GLY A 177 8.73 10.09 0.90
CA GLY A 177 9.65 10.99 0.22
C GLY A 177 10.08 10.47 -1.14
N LEU A 178 9.97 11.29 -2.17
CA LEU A 178 10.48 11.01 -3.51
C LEU A 178 11.61 12.00 -3.81
N ASP A 179 12.80 11.48 -4.09
CA ASP A 179 14.00 12.30 -4.33
C ASP A 179 14.01 12.98 -5.71
N ILE A 180 13.10 12.58 -6.61
CA ILE A 180 13.02 13.09 -7.98
C ILE A 180 11.68 13.80 -8.17
N PRO A 181 11.63 14.96 -8.87
CA PRO A 181 10.39 15.62 -9.23
C PRO A 181 9.45 14.66 -9.97
N ARG A 182 8.18 14.61 -9.56
CA ARG A 182 7.16 13.72 -10.09
C ARG A 182 5.94 14.51 -10.52
N GLU A 183 5.18 13.94 -11.43
CA GLU A 183 3.86 14.46 -11.74
C GLU A 183 2.95 14.35 -10.53
N LYS A 184 2.20 15.41 -10.25
CA LYS A 184 1.29 15.52 -9.11
C LYS A 184 -0.13 15.70 -9.61
N CYS A 185 -1.05 15.08 -8.91
CA CYS A 185 -2.48 15.25 -9.10
C CYS A 185 -3.10 15.68 -7.78
N TYR A 186 -3.84 16.78 -7.79
CA TYR A 186 -4.49 17.32 -6.60
C TYR A 186 -5.99 17.08 -6.70
N TYR A 187 -6.57 16.63 -5.60
CA TYR A 187 -7.99 16.46 -5.43
C TYR A 187 -8.49 17.42 -4.36
N TYR A 188 -9.49 18.20 -4.70
CA TYR A 188 -10.13 19.18 -3.82
C TYR A 188 -11.60 18.78 -3.66
N GLY A 189 -12.09 18.78 -2.40
CA GLY A 189 -13.47 18.46 -2.05
C GLY A 189 -13.96 19.28 -0.87
#